data_1b1040da996480f917b88e4839892593
#
_entry.id   1b1040da996480f917b88e4839892593
#
_cell.length_a   1.000
_cell.length_b   1.000
_cell.length_c   1.000
_cell.angle_alpha   90.00
_cell.angle_beta   90.00
_cell.angle_gamma   90.00
#
_symmetry.space_group_name_H-M   'P 1'
#
loop_
_entity.id
_entity.type
_entity.pdbx_description
1 polymer ?
#
loop_
_entity_poly.entity_id
_entity_poly.type
_entity_poly.pdbx_seq_one_letter_code
_entity_poly.pdbx_strand_id
1 'polypeptide(L)'
;MGKEIELAIVFADVVGSTKLYELLGDARARDMVGVCIDVMRAATDQNHGTVIKTMGDEVMATFPTADDALNAAAQMQKQIVLHPQLKVDEQTVAIRIGCNFGPVVLENRDIFGSAVHTANRMTSQAKAGQIITTATMVERLSSDWRASVRQIDIATLKGRSSEVALFEVLWQTEDITSMVPSIAITSRERERANKSQRLRLRYQGQEVIVDDGRANITIGRAEENDLVVKGNLISRLHARVEINRNKFMLIDQSTNGTFVLGKDGEEAFVRRDSMQIRGEGLIGLGKAPDSNSSQVIRYVCDE
;
A
#
# COMPACT_ATOMS: atom_id res chain seq x y z
N MET A 1 -7.93 -38.01 -10.79
CA MET A 1 -6.78 -37.36 -10.09
C MET A 1 -6.46 -36.07 -10.81
N GLY A 2 -6.52 -34.94 -10.13
CA GLY A 2 -6.16 -33.66 -10.71
C GLY A 2 -4.67 -33.63 -11.06
N LYS A 3 -4.32 -32.91 -12.13
CA LYS A 3 -2.92 -32.71 -12.55
C LYS A 3 -2.34 -31.57 -11.75
N GLU A 4 -1.23 -31.81 -11.05
CA GLU A 4 -0.45 -30.76 -10.38
C GLU A 4 0.45 -30.03 -11.39
N ILE A 5 0.36 -28.70 -11.43
CA ILE A 5 1.16 -27.83 -12.30
C ILE A 5 1.52 -26.56 -11.55
N GLU A 6 2.62 -25.89 -11.93
CA GLU A 6 2.97 -24.58 -11.41
C GLU A 6 2.44 -23.48 -12.33
N LEU A 7 1.72 -22.51 -11.76
CA LEU A 7 1.16 -21.38 -12.49
C LEU A 7 1.28 -20.09 -11.69
N ALA A 8 1.27 -18.97 -12.38
CA ALA A 8 0.95 -17.69 -11.77
C ALA A 8 -0.58 -17.56 -11.63
N ILE A 9 -1.03 -17.16 -10.46
CA ILE A 9 -2.42 -16.93 -10.11
C ILE A 9 -2.63 -15.45 -9.88
N VAL A 10 -3.67 -14.89 -10.48
CA VAL A 10 -4.06 -13.49 -10.35
C VAL A 10 -5.51 -13.41 -9.88
N PHE A 11 -5.75 -12.61 -8.86
CA PHE A 11 -7.07 -12.13 -8.49
C PHE A 11 -7.12 -10.63 -8.71
N ALA A 12 -8.13 -10.16 -9.43
CA ALA A 12 -8.38 -8.74 -9.69
C ALA A 12 -9.80 -8.40 -9.24
N ASP A 13 -9.96 -7.40 -8.38
CA ASP A 13 -11.20 -7.08 -7.67
C ASP A 13 -11.50 -5.58 -7.74
N VAL A 14 -12.77 -5.22 -7.95
CA VAL A 14 -13.23 -3.83 -8.05
C VAL A 14 -13.34 -3.22 -6.65
N VAL A 15 -12.63 -2.13 -6.42
CA VAL A 15 -12.61 -1.47 -5.12
C VAL A 15 -13.91 -0.70 -4.87
N GLY A 16 -14.58 -1.04 -3.76
CA GLY A 16 -15.76 -0.31 -3.32
C GLY A 16 -17.00 -0.52 -4.20
N SER A 17 -17.12 -1.67 -4.86
CA SER A 17 -18.28 -2.02 -5.68
C SER A 17 -19.62 -1.81 -4.96
N THR A 18 -19.74 -2.23 -3.70
CA THR A 18 -20.94 -1.99 -2.87
C THR A 18 -21.32 -0.50 -2.83
N LYS A 19 -20.31 0.37 -2.67
CA LYS A 19 -20.52 1.82 -2.66
C LYS A 19 -20.95 2.37 -4.03
N LEU A 20 -20.51 1.75 -5.14
CA LEU A 20 -20.99 2.09 -6.47
C LEU A 20 -22.48 1.80 -6.61
N TYR A 21 -22.96 0.67 -6.07
CA TYR A 21 -24.41 0.34 -6.06
C TYR A 21 -25.23 1.36 -5.26
N GLU A 22 -24.72 1.80 -4.11
CA GLU A 22 -25.38 2.84 -3.30
C GLU A 22 -25.45 4.19 -4.00
N LEU A 23 -24.40 4.59 -4.72
CA LEU A 23 -24.31 5.90 -5.37
C LEU A 23 -25.04 5.97 -6.72
N LEU A 24 -24.95 4.91 -7.53
CA LEU A 24 -25.39 4.93 -8.92
C LEU A 24 -26.70 4.16 -9.17
N GLY A 25 -27.15 3.38 -8.18
CA GLY A 25 -28.22 2.40 -8.33
C GLY A 25 -27.80 1.14 -9.09
N ASP A 26 -28.60 0.09 -8.95
CA ASP A 26 -28.25 -1.27 -9.36
C ASP A 26 -27.89 -1.41 -10.86
N ALA A 27 -28.66 -0.79 -11.74
CA ALA A 27 -28.43 -0.94 -13.19
C ALA A 27 -27.10 -0.34 -13.62
N ARG A 28 -26.82 0.91 -13.26
CA ARG A 28 -25.61 1.61 -13.68
C ARG A 28 -24.35 1.04 -13.01
N ALA A 29 -24.43 0.68 -11.73
CA ALA A 29 -23.32 0.06 -11.02
C ALA A 29 -22.97 -1.30 -11.63
N ARG A 30 -23.98 -2.12 -11.95
CA ARG A 30 -23.81 -3.41 -12.62
C ARG A 30 -23.13 -3.26 -13.98
N ASP A 31 -23.56 -2.27 -14.79
CA ASP A 31 -22.95 -2.01 -16.09
C ASP A 31 -21.47 -1.62 -15.96
N MET A 32 -21.13 -0.75 -15.00
CA MET A 32 -19.76 -0.34 -14.75
C MET A 32 -18.87 -1.50 -14.24
N VAL A 33 -19.37 -2.32 -13.34
CA VAL A 33 -18.68 -3.53 -12.88
C VAL A 33 -18.49 -4.51 -14.06
N GLY A 34 -19.50 -4.64 -14.92
CA GLY A 34 -19.42 -5.43 -16.15
C GLY A 34 -18.27 -4.98 -17.05
N VAL A 35 -18.14 -3.67 -17.30
CA VAL A 35 -17.03 -3.10 -18.05
C VAL A 35 -15.67 -3.41 -17.39
N CYS A 36 -15.56 -3.32 -16.06
CA CYS A 36 -14.32 -3.70 -15.37
C CYS A 36 -13.96 -5.17 -15.59
N ILE A 37 -14.95 -6.06 -15.49
CA ILE A 37 -14.76 -7.50 -15.73
C ILE A 37 -14.31 -7.77 -17.17
N ASP A 38 -14.92 -7.10 -18.15
CA ASP A 38 -14.55 -7.25 -19.56
C ASP A 38 -13.11 -6.79 -19.84
N VAL A 39 -12.69 -5.67 -19.23
CA VAL A 39 -11.29 -5.21 -19.30
C VAL A 39 -10.34 -6.24 -18.68
N MET A 40 -10.66 -6.77 -17.48
CA MET A 40 -9.82 -7.77 -16.81
C MET A 40 -9.71 -9.06 -17.62
N ARG A 41 -10.79 -9.53 -18.23
CA ARG A 41 -10.81 -10.70 -19.12
C ARG A 41 -9.97 -10.47 -20.37
N ALA A 42 -10.19 -9.35 -21.07
CA ALA A 42 -9.45 -9.02 -22.27
C ALA A 42 -7.94 -8.92 -22.03
N ALA A 43 -7.52 -8.30 -20.91
CA ALA A 43 -6.11 -8.22 -20.53
C ALA A 43 -5.54 -9.62 -20.19
N THR A 44 -6.34 -10.50 -19.57
CA THR A 44 -5.94 -11.89 -19.31
C THR A 44 -5.67 -12.64 -20.61
N ASP A 45 -6.61 -12.61 -21.55
CA ASP A 45 -6.50 -13.33 -22.82
C ASP A 45 -5.33 -12.81 -23.68
N GLN A 46 -5.11 -11.48 -23.70
CA GLN A 46 -4.02 -10.84 -24.45
C GLN A 46 -2.63 -11.18 -23.91
N ASN A 47 -2.53 -11.61 -22.65
CA ASN A 47 -1.27 -11.98 -22.01
C ASN A 47 -1.17 -13.49 -21.72
N HIS A 48 -1.67 -14.34 -22.60
CA HIS A 48 -1.57 -15.79 -22.54
C HIS A 48 -2.22 -16.43 -21.30
N GLY A 49 -3.09 -15.69 -20.60
CA GLY A 49 -3.78 -16.17 -19.41
C GLY A 49 -5.06 -16.94 -19.74
N THR A 50 -5.59 -17.56 -18.71
CA THR A 50 -6.91 -18.22 -18.75
C THR A 50 -7.74 -17.73 -17.59
N VAL A 51 -8.90 -17.13 -17.86
CA VAL A 51 -9.88 -16.80 -16.82
C VAL A 51 -10.48 -18.10 -16.30
N ILE A 52 -10.29 -18.39 -15.04
CA ILE A 52 -10.81 -19.57 -14.37
C ILE A 52 -12.26 -19.36 -13.97
N LYS A 53 -12.54 -18.24 -13.29
CA LYS A 53 -13.90 -17.87 -12.88
C LYS A 53 -14.02 -16.38 -12.57
N THR A 54 -15.26 -15.92 -12.60
CA THR A 54 -15.65 -14.58 -12.13
C THR A 54 -16.57 -14.74 -10.92
N MET A 55 -16.29 -14.02 -9.84
CA MET A 55 -17.03 -14.09 -8.58
C MET A 55 -17.51 -12.69 -8.21
N GLY A 56 -18.76 -12.34 -8.64
CA GLY A 56 -19.27 -10.99 -8.46
C GLY A 56 -18.47 -9.97 -9.27
N ASP A 57 -17.69 -9.18 -8.62
CA ASP A 57 -16.82 -8.12 -9.15
C ASP A 57 -15.34 -8.49 -9.20
N GLU A 58 -15.01 -9.75 -8.89
CA GLU A 58 -13.66 -10.31 -8.89
C GLU A 58 -13.45 -11.29 -10.06
N VAL A 59 -12.29 -11.22 -10.70
CA VAL A 59 -11.81 -12.18 -11.71
C VAL A 59 -10.63 -12.95 -11.17
N MET A 60 -10.71 -14.29 -11.24
CA MET A 60 -9.58 -15.19 -10.99
C MET A 60 -9.05 -15.72 -12.33
N ALA A 61 -7.76 -15.52 -12.56
CA ALA A 61 -7.07 -15.95 -13.78
C ALA A 61 -5.75 -16.66 -13.44
N THR A 62 -5.27 -17.47 -14.40
CA THR A 62 -3.97 -18.14 -14.33
C THR A 62 -3.13 -17.84 -15.57
N PHE A 63 -1.81 -17.88 -15.40
CA PHE A 63 -0.85 -17.61 -16.46
C PHE A 63 0.29 -18.62 -16.41
N PRO A 64 0.88 -18.96 -17.57
CA PRO A 64 2.01 -19.90 -17.64
C PRO A 64 3.27 -19.36 -16.95
N THR A 65 3.49 -18.03 -17.03
CA THR A 65 4.68 -17.38 -16.49
C THR A 65 4.32 -16.26 -15.51
N ALA A 66 5.26 -15.90 -14.64
CA ALA A 66 5.13 -14.76 -13.75
C ALA A 66 5.05 -13.43 -14.51
N ASP A 67 5.81 -13.31 -15.59
CA ASP A 67 5.84 -12.11 -16.44
C ASP A 67 4.52 -11.88 -17.16
N ASP A 68 3.91 -12.92 -17.74
CA ASP A 68 2.58 -12.82 -18.38
C ASP A 68 1.53 -12.32 -17.38
N ALA A 69 1.57 -12.84 -16.16
CA ALA A 69 0.66 -12.41 -15.11
C ALA A 69 0.84 -10.93 -14.73
N LEU A 70 2.07 -10.44 -14.60
CA LEU A 70 2.32 -9.03 -14.32
C LEU A 70 2.03 -8.11 -15.52
N ASN A 71 2.28 -8.57 -16.74
CA ASN A 71 1.87 -7.86 -17.95
C ASN A 71 0.35 -7.66 -17.98
N ALA A 72 -0.41 -8.73 -17.73
CA ALA A 72 -1.86 -8.67 -17.64
C ALA A 72 -2.32 -7.73 -16.49
N ALA A 73 -1.75 -7.86 -15.30
CA ALA A 73 -2.10 -7.04 -14.14
C ALA A 73 -1.85 -5.55 -14.39
N ALA A 74 -0.70 -5.19 -14.95
CA ALA A 74 -0.37 -3.82 -15.30
C ALA A 74 -1.30 -3.27 -16.39
N GLN A 75 -1.61 -4.11 -17.39
CA GLN A 75 -2.54 -3.75 -18.46
C GLN A 75 -3.97 -3.51 -17.92
N MET A 76 -4.46 -4.36 -17.02
CA MET A 76 -5.75 -4.18 -16.34
C MET A 76 -5.81 -2.83 -15.65
N GLN A 77 -4.82 -2.51 -14.82
CA GLN A 77 -4.74 -1.22 -14.12
C GLN A 77 -4.76 -0.05 -15.09
N LYS A 78 -3.91 -0.09 -16.11
CA LYS A 78 -3.81 0.98 -17.11
C LYS A 78 -5.11 1.19 -17.89
N GLN A 79 -5.74 0.12 -18.34
CA GLN A 79 -6.98 0.20 -19.13
C GLN A 79 -8.16 0.68 -18.27
N ILE A 80 -8.27 0.26 -17.00
CA ILE A 80 -9.29 0.74 -16.07
C ILE A 80 -9.16 2.25 -15.84
N VAL A 81 -7.95 2.73 -15.56
CA VAL A 81 -7.70 4.17 -15.33
C VAL A 81 -8.03 5.02 -16.55
N LEU A 82 -7.77 4.51 -17.75
CA LEU A 82 -7.98 5.24 -19.01
C LEU A 82 -9.40 5.06 -19.57
N HIS A 83 -10.23 4.18 -19.01
CA HIS A 83 -11.53 3.83 -19.58
C HIS A 83 -12.56 4.96 -19.42
N PRO A 84 -13.13 5.50 -20.50
CA PRO A 84 -14.00 6.69 -20.42
C PRO A 84 -15.31 6.46 -19.64
N GLN A 85 -15.83 5.22 -19.63
CA GLN A 85 -17.08 4.85 -18.95
C GLN A 85 -16.88 4.54 -17.45
N LEU A 86 -15.64 4.43 -16.96
CA LEU A 86 -15.33 4.09 -15.58
C LEU A 86 -15.04 5.31 -14.70
N LYS A 87 -15.74 6.43 -14.97
CA LYS A 87 -15.65 7.66 -14.18
C LYS A 87 -16.97 7.97 -13.50
N VAL A 88 -16.91 8.27 -12.20
CA VAL A 88 -18.04 8.69 -11.37
C VAL A 88 -17.61 9.97 -10.65
N ASP A 89 -18.32 11.08 -10.88
CA ASP A 89 -18.04 12.39 -10.26
C ASP A 89 -16.53 12.75 -10.29
N GLU A 90 -15.92 12.65 -11.49
CA GLU A 90 -14.49 12.88 -11.76
C GLU A 90 -13.53 11.84 -11.13
N GLN A 91 -14.00 10.90 -10.35
CA GLN A 91 -13.21 9.79 -9.83
C GLN A 91 -13.30 8.57 -10.74
N THR A 92 -12.15 7.95 -11.01
CA THR A 92 -12.11 6.70 -11.78
C THR A 92 -12.36 5.51 -10.86
N VAL A 93 -13.18 4.55 -11.31
CA VAL A 93 -13.29 3.25 -10.64
C VAL A 93 -11.92 2.62 -10.59
N ALA A 94 -11.57 2.04 -9.46
CA ALA A 94 -10.27 1.42 -9.25
C ALA A 94 -10.42 -0.08 -9.02
N ILE A 95 -9.39 -0.82 -9.41
CA ILE A 95 -9.23 -2.25 -9.07
C ILE A 95 -8.02 -2.44 -8.16
N ARG A 96 -7.99 -3.54 -7.44
CA ARG A 96 -6.84 -4.03 -6.69
C ARG A 96 -6.50 -5.43 -7.16
N ILE A 97 -5.23 -5.76 -7.21
CA ILE A 97 -4.75 -7.01 -7.79
C ILE A 97 -3.79 -7.71 -6.84
N GLY A 98 -3.98 -9.01 -6.66
CA GLY A 98 -3.08 -9.89 -5.93
C GLY A 98 -2.55 -11.00 -6.82
N CYS A 99 -1.23 -11.22 -6.79
CA CYS A 99 -0.55 -12.23 -7.59
C CYS A 99 0.26 -13.17 -6.73
N ASN A 100 0.34 -14.44 -7.15
CA ASN A 100 1.25 -15.42 -6.56
C ASN A 100 1.64 -16.47 -7.59
N PHE A 101 2.83 -17.05 -7.47
CA PHE A 101 3.27 -18.18 -8.29
C PHE A 101 3.42 -19.42 -7.42
N GLY A 102 2.92 -20.56 -7.88
CA GLY A 102 3.10 -21.81 -7.16
C GLY A 102 2.27 -22.98 -7.67
N PRO A 103 2.38 -24.14 -6.99
CA PRO A 103 1.69 -25.35 -7.41
C PRO A 103 0.17 -25.27 -7.18
N VAL A 104 -0.57 -25.73 -8.19
CA VAL A 104 -2.04 -25.86 -8.17
C VAL A 104 -2.45 -27.22 -8.71
N VAL A 105 -3.57 -27.71 -8.22
CA VAL A 105 -4.24 -28.90 -8.78
C VAL A 105 -5.36 -28.43 -9.69
N LEU A 106 -5.29 -28.82 -10.96
CA LEU A 106 -6.31 -28.52 -11.96
C LEU A 106 -7.36 -29.65 -11.94
N GLU A 107 -8.60 -29.30 -11.63
CA GLU A 107 -9.72 -30.23 -11.58
C GLU A 107 -11.04 -29.54 -11.98
N ASN A 108 -11.82 -30.17 -12.88
CA ASN A 108 -13.14 -29.71 -13.31
C ASN A 108 -13.17 -28.24 -13.80
N ARG A 109 -12.15 -27.79 -14.52
CA ARG A 109 -11.96 -26.40 -14.97
C ARG A 109 -11.81 -25.38 -13.83
N ASP A 110 -11.48 -25.82 -12.63
CA ASP A 110 -11.11 -24.97 -11.50
C ASP A 110 -9.70 -25.32 -11.02
N ILE A 111 -9.12 -24.47 -10.17
CA ILE A 111 -7.80 -24.68 -9.58
C ILE A 111 -7.89 -24.67 -8.06
N PHE A 112 -7.09 -25.53 -7.44
CA PHE A 112 -7.04 -25.70 -5.99
C PHE A 112 -5.59 -25.69 -5.51
N GLY A 113 -5.37 -25.22 -4.29
CA GLY A 113 -4.07 -25.26 -3.65
C GLY A 113 -3.77 -24.06 -2.77
N SER A 114 -2.74 -24.18 -1.96
CA SER A 114 -2.31 -23.10 -1.06
C SER A 114 -1.86 -21.85 -1.82
N ALA A 115 -1.37 -22.00 -3.05
CA ALA A 115 -0.95 -20.90 -3.92
C ALA A 115 -2.14 -20.01 -4.31
N VAL A 116 -3.33 -20.61 -4.53
CA VAL A 116 -4.57 -19.86 -4.83
C VAL A 116 -4.99 -18.99 -3.64
N HIS A 117 -4.99 -19.58 -2.44
CA HIS A 117 -5.31 -18.83 -1.22
C HIS A 117 -4.32 -17.70 -0.96
N THR A 118 -3.04 -17.91 -1.28
CA THR A 118 -2.02 -16.87 -1.14
C THR A 118 -2.28 -15.71 -2.09
N ALA A 119 -2.58 -15.97 -3.37
CA ALA A 119 -2.93 -14.92 -4.34
C ALA A 119 -4.16 -14.09 -3.90
N ASN A 120 -5.22 -14.75 -3.45
CA ASN A 120 -6.43 -14.07 -2.93
C ASN A 120 -6.11 -13.17 -1.72
N ARG A 121 -5.22 -13.62 -0.83
CA ARG A 121 -4.77 -12.80 0.30
C ARG A 121 -3.97 -11.58 -0.14
N MET A 122 -3.17 -11.68 -1.21
CA MET A 122 -2.46 -10.53 -1.78
C MET A 122 -3.46 -9.48 -2.28
N THR A 123 -4.56 -9.91 -2.92
CA THR A 123 -5.65 -9.00 -3.31
C THR A 123 -6.27 -8.29 -2.11
N SER A 124 -6.51 -9.02 -1.02
CA SER A 124 -7.06 -8.44 0.22
C SER A 124 -6.11 -7.43 0.88
N GLN A 125 -4.80 -7.54 0.68
CA GLN A 125 -3.79 -6.59 1.18
C GLN A 125 -3.59 -5.39 0.26
N ALA A 126 -3.98 -5.51 -1.00
CA ALA A 126 -3.84 -4.45 -1.99
C ALA A 126 -4.86 -3.32 -1.76
N LYS A 127 -4.40 -2.09 -1.93
CA LYS A 127 -5.24 -0.88 -1.99
C LYS A 127 -5.69 -0.63 -3.44
N ALA A 128 -6.60 0.33 -3.61
CA ALA A 128 -7.00 0.83 -4.93
C ALA A 128 -5.76 1.17 -5.79
N GLY A 129 -5.72 0.66 -7.02
CA GLY A 129 -4.62 0.87 -7.95
C GLY A 129 -3.35 0.05 -7.67
N GLN A 130 -3.30 -0.76 -6.61
CA GLN A 130 -2.12 -1.55 -6.28
C GLN A 130 -2.15 -2.95 -6.89
N ILE A 131 -0.95 -3.45 -7.18
CA ILE A 131 -0.68 -4.86 -7.51
C ILE A 131 0.28 -5.38 -6.44
N ILE A 132 -0.17 -6.35 -5.64
CA ILE A 132 0.62 -6.97 -4.57
C ILE A 132 0.98 -8.40 -4.94
N THR A 133 2.22 -8.78 -4.66
CA THR A 133 2.73 -10.12 -4.94
C THR A 133 3.64 -10.66 -3.84
N THR A 134 4.14 -11.88 -4.00
CA THR A 134 4.95 -12.62 -3.03
C THR A 134 6.39 -12.82 -3.51
N ALA A 135 7.29 -13.21 -2.62
CA ALA A 135 8.67 -13.56 -2.95
C ALA A 135 8.74 -14.69 -4.00
N THR A 136 7.88 -15.70 -3.90
CA THR A 136 7.83 -16.83 -4.87
C THR A 136 7.52 -16.37 -6.29
N MET A 137 6.69 -15.33 -6.43
CA MET A 137 6.43 -14.70 -7.72
C MET A 137 7.64 -13.90 -8.20
N VAL A 138 8.26 -13.09 -7.32
CA VAL A 138 9.42 -12.23 -7.64
C VAL A 138 10.61 -13.06 -8.12
N GLU A 139 10.86 -14.23 -7.54
CA GLU A 139 11.92 -15.15 -7.94
C GLU A 139 11.77 -15.68 -9.38
N ARG A 140 10.55 -15.69 -9.91
CA ARG A 140 10.21 -16.18 -11.27
C ARG A 140 10.15 -15.07 -12.32
N LEU A 141 10.31 -13.79 -11.91
CA LEU A 141 10.27 -12.65 -12.83
C LEU A 141 11.56 -12.50 -13.63
N SER A 142 11.42 -11.99 -14.86
CA SER A 142 12.53 -11.47 -15.63
C SER A 142 13.23 -10.29 -14.95
N SER A 143 14.40 -9.91 -15.45
CA SER A 143 15.16 -8.74 -14.96
C SER A 143 14.33 -7.45 -14.99
N ASP A 144 13.55 -7.28 -16.06
CA ASP A 144 12.77 -6.06 -16.30
C ASP A 144 11.65 -5.87 -15.27
N TRP A 145 10.87 -6.91 -15.03
CA TRP A 145 9.84 -6.87 -13.98
C TRP A 145 10.43 -6.83 -12.58
N ARG A 146 11.53 -7.54 -12.34
CA ARG A 146 12.19 -7.53 -11.03
C ARG A 146 12.68 -6.14 -10.62
N ALA A 147 13.13 -5.32 -11.59
CA ALA A 147 13.49 -3.93 -11.36
C ALA A 147 12.30 -3.02 -11.00
N SER A 148 11.08 -3.45 -11.34
CA SER A 148 9.83 -2.71 -11.09
C SER A 148 9.07 -3.23 -9.87
N VAL A 149 9.71 -4.02 -8.99
CA VAL A 149 9.08 -4.60 -7.79
C VAL A 149 9.82 -4.13 -6.55
N ARG A 150 9.08 -3.69 -5.53
CA ARG A 150 9.66 -3.31 -4.24
C ARG A 150 9.01 -4.08 -3.09
N GLN A 151 9.80 -4.47 -2.11
CA GLN A 151 9.27 -5.02 -0.87
C GLN A 151 8.61 -3.91 -0.05
N ILE A 152 7.40 -4.16 0.44
CA ILE A 152 6.62 -3.17 1.20
C ILE A 152 6.36 -3.59 2.64
N ASP A 153 6.28 -4.90 2.92
CA ASP A 153 5.97 -5.40 4.25
C ASP A 153 6.39 -6.86 4.42
N ILE A 154 6.31 -7.34 5.66
CA ILE A 154 6.38 -8.76 6.02
C ILE A 154 5.12 -9.07 6.83
N ALA A 155 4.21 -9.83 6.28
CA ALA A 155 2.93 -10.13 6.92
C ALA A 155 2.85 -11.58 7.38
N THR A 156 2.35 -11.78 8.60
CA THR A 156 1.95 -13.11 9.08
C THR A 156 0.59 -13.45 8.48
N LEU A 157 0.55 -14.37 7.55
CA LEU A 157 -0.72 -14.79 6.94
C LEU A 157 -1.51 -15.65 7.94
N LYS A 158 -2.76 -15.23 8.28
CA LYS A 158 -3.65 -16.02 9.15
C LYS A 158 -3.71 -17.48 8.69
N GLY A 159 -3.36 -18.42 9.58
CA GLY A 159 -3.36 -19.87 9.31
C GLY A 159 -2.04 -20.45 8.78
N ARG A 160 -0.96 -19.66 8.72
CA ARG A 160 0.42 -20.15 8.57
C ARG A 160 1.28 -19.52 9.68
N SER A 161 2.20 -20.30 10.24
CA SER A 161 3.20 -19.83 11.21
C SER A 161 4.40 -19.14 10.55
N SER A 162 4.41 -19.01 9.22
CA SER A 162 5.50 -18.38 8.47
C SER A 162 5.12 -16.98 8.00
N GLU A 163 6.02 -16.03 8.21
CA GLU A 163 5.95 -14.68 7.63
C GLU A 163 6.12 -14.76 6.11
N VAL A 164 5.36 -13.95 5.39
CA VAL A 164 5.45 -13.83 3.93
C VAL A 164 5.79 -12.38 3.59
N ALA A 165 6.90 -12.20 2.88
CA ALA A 165 7.28 -10.89 2.37
C ALA A 165 6.30 -10.46 1.27
N LEU A 166 5.77 -9.25 1.42
CA LEU A 166 4.86 -8.60 0.48
C LEU A 166 5.62 -7.66 -0.42
N PHE A 167 5.34 -7.74 -1.70
CA PHE A 167 5.95 -6.90 -2.72
C PHE A 167 4.87 -6.15 -3.49
N GLU A 168 5.12 -4.88 -3.79
CA GLU A 168 4.30 -4.06 -4.68
C GLU A 168 4.96 -4.00 -6.05
N VAL A 169 4.14 -4.16 -7.10
CA VAL A 169 4.56 -4.01 -8.49
C VAL A 169 4.28 -2.58 -8.94
N LEU A 170 5.32 -1.88 -9.38
CA LEU A 170 5.25 -0.52 -9.91
C LEU A 170 4.93 -0.60 -11.40
N TRP A 171 3.68 -0.40 -11.75
CA TRP A 171 3.17 -0.53 -13.11
C TRP A 171 3.05 0.79 -13.86
N GLN A 172 3.18 1.94 -13.18
CA GLN A 172 3.19 3.27 -13.79
C GLN A 172 4.62 3.73 -14.06
N THR A 173 4.85 4.34 -15.22
CA THR A 173 6.19 4.81 -15.62
C THR A 173 6.75 5.88 -14.68
N GLU A 174 5.88 6.68 -14.04
CA GLU A 174 6.25 7.68 -13.05
C GLU A 174 6.77 7.03 -11.76
N ASP A 175 6.24 5.86 -11.38
CA ASP A 175 6.71 5.10 -10.23
C ASP A 175 8.08 4.44 -10.48
N ILE A 176 8.35 4.06 -11.73
CA ILE A 176 9.63 3.44 -12.14
C ILE A 176 10.75 4.48 -12.18
N THR A 177 10.47 5.71 -12.61
CA THR A 177 11.47 6.79 -12.65
C THR A 177 12.02 7.14 -11.25
N SER A 178 11.27 6.86 -10.20
CA SER A 178 11.73 7.02 -8.82
C SER A 178 12.65 5.89 -8.33
N MET A 179 12.80 4.80 -9.10
CA MET A 179 13.63 3.64 -8.76
C MET A 179 14.90 3.49 -9.61
N VAL A 180 15.08 4.28 -10.69
CA VAL A 180 16.31 4.20 -11.48
C VAL A 180 17.46 4.73 -10.62
N PRO A 181 18.46 3.90 -10.26
CA PRO A 181 19.69 4.44 -9.69
C PRO A 181 20.30 5.31 -10.79
N SER A 182 20.41 6.59 -10.52
CA SER A 182 20.99 7.56 -11.45
C SER A 182 22.41 7.15 -11.84
N ILE A 183 22.56 6.45 -12.94
CA ILE A 183 23.85 6.29 -13.59
C ILE A 183 24.15 7.63 -14.27
N ALA A 184 25.10 8.35 -13.69
CA ALA A 184 25.61 9.67 -14.09
C ALA A 184 24.87 10.90 -13.56
N ILE A 185 24.75 11.01 -12.25
CA ILE A 185 24.60 12.30 -11.59
C ILE A 185 25.99 12.78 -11.16
N THR A 186 26.31 14.04 -11.50
CA THR A 186 27.56 14.69 -11.11
C THR A 186 27.70 14.74 -9.59
N SER A 187 28.95 14.79 -9.08
CA SER A 187 29.26 14.75 -7.64
C SER A 187 28.43 15.75 -6.79
N ARG A 188 28.03 16.89 -7.38
CA ARG A 188 27.22 17.92 -6.73
C ARG A 188 25.74 17.56 -6.57
N GLU A 189 25.19 16.72 -7.44
CA GLU A 189 23.80 16.23 -7.33
C GLU A 189 23.71 15.02 -6.40
N ARG A 190 24.80 14.23 -6.27
CA ARG A 190 24.92 13.20 -5.23
C ARG A 190 24.91 13.78 -3.82
N GLU A 191 25.52 14.93 -3.60
CA GLU A 191 25.49 15.61 -2.29
C GLU A 191 24.10 16.15 -1.94
N ARG A 192 23.26 16.51 -2.91
CA ARG A 192 21.85 16.91 -2.69
C ARG A 192 20.89 15.74 -2.51
N ALA A 193 21.10 14.64 -3.22
CA ALA A 193 20.30 13.41 -3.07
C ALA A 193 20.63 12.61 -1.79
N ASN A 194 21.80 12.86 -1.18
CA ASN A 194 22.27 12.22 0.03
C ASN A 194 21.99 13.04 1.31
N LYS A 195 21.11 14.05 1.23
CA LYS A 195 20.53 14.63 2.43
C LYS A 195 19.53 13.63 3.00
N SER A 196 19.96 12.83 3.95
CA SER A 196 19.07 11.98 4.74
C SER A 196 17.98 12.87 5.33
N GLN A 197 16.73 12.63 4.92
CA GLN A 197 15.61 13.35 5.51
C GLN A 197 15.58 13.05 7.01
N ARG A 198 15.43 14.09 7.80
CA ARG A 198 15.37 13.98 9.26
C ARG A 198 14.12 14.64 9.78
N LEU A 199 13.40 13.95 10.64
CA LEU A 199 12.33 14.52 11.45
C LEU A 199 12.83 14.64 12.89
N ARG A 200 12.79 15.84 13.41
CA ARG A 200 13.08 16.11 14.83
C ARG A 200 11.80 16.34 15.60
N LEU A 201 11.63 15.61 16.68
CA LEU A 201 10.52 15.76 17.61
C LEU A 201 11.08 16.25 18.95
N ARG A 202 10.54 17.37 19.45
CA ARG A 202 10.97 17.98 20.72
C ARG A 202 9.82 18.05 21.71
N TYR A 203 10.07 17.56 22.91
CA TYR A 203 9.12 17.62 24.02
C TYR A 203 9.86 17.84 25.34
N GLN A 204 9.56 18.93 26.07
CA GLN A 204 10.14 19.25 27.39
C GLN A 204 11.68 19.11 27.49
N GLY A 205 12.38 19.54 26.46
CA GLY A 205 13.85 19.45 26.41
C GLY A 205 14.40 18.11 25.88
N GLN A 206 13.58 17.09 25.75
CA GLN A 206 13.93 15.85 25.07
C GLN A 206 13.81 16.05 23.56
N GLU A 207 14.82 15.57 22.81
CA GLU A 207 14.78 15.52 21.34
C GLU A 207 14.93 14.08 20.87
N VAL A 208 14.06 13.68 19.94
CA VAL A 208 14.12 12.38 19.27
C VAL A 208 14.15 12.61 17.76
N ILE A 209 15.06 11.92 17.08
CA ILE A 209 15.25 12.03 15.65
C ILE A 209 14.79 10.73 14.98
N VAL A 210 14.03 10.89 13.89
CA VAL A 210 13.66 9.82 12.96
C VAL A 210 14.41 10.07 11.67
N ASP A 211 15.27 9.12 11.29
CA ASP A 211 16.08 9.14 10.08
C ASP A 211 16.34 7.71 9.59
N ASP A 212 17.15 7.54 8.56
CA ASP A 212 17.48 6.22 8.01
C ASP A 212 18.11 5.25 9.03
N GLY A 213 18.79 5.79 10.04
CA GLY A 213 19.39 4.99 11.13
C GLY A 213 18.37 4.58 12.21
N ARG A 214 17.28 5.34 12.32
CA ARG A 214 16.15 5.10 13.24
C ARG A 214 14.84 5.40 12.53
N ALA A 215 14.40 4.44 11.72
CA ALA A 215 13.28 4.61 10.81
C ALA A 215 11.89 4.69 11.48
N ASN A 216 11.79 4.38 12.77
CA ASN A 216 10.55 4.51 13.54
C ASN A 216 10.81 4.89 15.00
N ILE A 217 9.84 5.56 15.60
CA ILE A 217 9.77 5.86 17.03
C ILE A 217 8.36 5.72 17.58
N THR A 218 8.25 5.45 18.86
CA THR A 218 6.98 5.33 19.61
C THR A 218 6.80 6.52 20.54
N ILE A 219 5.54 6.95 20.69
CA ILE A 219 5.14 8.09 21.51
C ILE A 219 3.98 7.66 22.43
N GLY A 220 4.08 7.92 23.72
CA GLY A 220 3.02 7.58 24.65
C GLY A 220 3.39 7.84 26.10
N ARG A 221 2.48 7.48 27.05
CA ARG A 221 2.71 7.74 28.47
C ARG A 221 3.53 6.67 29.20
N ALA A 222 3.70 5.50 28.61
CA ALA A 222 4.48 4.41 29.17
C ALA A 222 5.98 4.68 28.97
N GLU A 223 6.80 4.26 29.93
CA GLU A 223 8.25 4.52 29.96
C GLU A 223 9.01 3.80 28.83
N GLU A 224 8.39 2.79 28.23
CA GLU A 224 8.96 2.00 27.12
C GLU A 224 8.93 2.74 25.78
N ASN A 225 8.25 3.90 25.70
CA ASN A 225 8.21 4.68 24.48
C ASN A 225 9.50 5.49 24.28
N ASP A 226 9.85 5.71 23.04
CA ASP A 226 11.00 6.54 22.66
C ASP A 226 10.81 8.00 23.04
N LEU A 227 9.58 8.51 22.98
CA LEU A 227 9.18 9.82 23.48
C LEU A 227 8.07 9.66 24.51
N VAL A 228 8.44 9.81 25.79
CA VAL A 228 7.50 9.66 26.89
C VAL A 228 6.77 10.96 27.15
N VAL A 229 5.44 10.96 26.98
CA VAL A 229 4.58 12.12 27.18
C VAL A 229 3.52 11.77 28.25
N LYS A 230 3.60 12.42 29.41
CA LYS A 230 2.67 12.15 30.53
C LYS A 230 1.37 12.92 30.39
N GLY A 231 0.24 12.27 30.67
CA GLY A 231 -1.08 12.88 30.67
C GLY A 231 -2.23 11.88 30.72
N ASN A 232 -3.37 12.28 31.28
CA ASN A 232 -4.53 11.40 31.48
C ASN A 232 -5.25 11.04 30.19
N LEU A 233 -5.12 11.89 29.14
CA LEU A 233 -5.70 11.66 27.83
C LEU A 233 -4.76 10.87 26.88
N ILE A 234 -3.56 10.53 27.36
CA ILE A 234 -2.52 9.90 26.56
C ILE A 234 -2.50 8.40 26.82
N SER A 235 -2.59 7.60 25.77
CA SER A 235 -2.51 6.13 25.83
C SER A 235 -1.09 5.68 26.19
N ARG A 236 -0.94 4.45 26.74
CA ARG A 236 0.38 3.86 27.02
C ARG A 236 1.28 3.92 25.80
N LEU A 237 0.83 3.36 24.68
CA LEU A 237 1.32 3.61 23.31
C LEU A 237 0.24 4.46 22.64
N HIS A 238 0.56 5.71 22.28
CA HIS A 238 -0.42 6.66 21.73
C HIS A 238 -0.30 6.80 20.25
N ALA A 239 0.91 7.03 19.78
CA ALA A 239 1.23 7.16 18.36
C ALA A 239 2.62 6.60 18.08
N ARG A 240 2.91 6.37 16.80
CA ARG A 240 4.25 6.13 16.31
C ARG A 240 4.51 7.02 15.10
N VAL A 241 5.76 7.34 14.87
CA VAL A 241 6.20 8.02 13.65
C VAL A 241 7.18 7.10 12.95
N GLU A 242 6.99 6.91 11.66
CA GLU A 242 7.84 6.06 10.83
C GLU A 242 8.17 6.73 9.50
N ILE A 243 9.33 6.39 8.93
CA ILE A 243 9.67 6.74 7.56
C ILE A 243 9.04 5.70 6.65
N ASN A 244 8.15 6.16 5.77
CA ASN A 244 7.57 5.34 4.72
C ASN A 244 7.75 6.05 3.38
N ARG A 245 8.54 5.45 2.46
CA ARG A 245 8.81 6.00 1.12
C ARG A 245 9.31 7.45 1.14
N ASN A 246 10.36 7.72 1.93
CA ASN A 246 10.88 9.08 2.12
C ASN A 246 9.84 10.09 2.64
N LYS A 247 8.83 9.63 3.37
CA LYS A 247 7.79 10.47 3.99
C LYS A 247 7.68 10.09 5.45
N PHE A 248 7.54 11.08 6.30
CA PHE A 248 7.26 10.84 7.70
C PHE A 248 5.75 10.63 7.90
N MET A 249 5.39 9.45 8.38
CA MET A 249 4.01 9.05 8.66
C MET A 249 3.78 9.04 10.17
N LEU A 250 2.81 9.82 10.63
CA LEU A 250 2.29 9.75 11.99
C LEU A 250 1.12 8.76 12.00
N ILE A 251 1.18 7.74 12.86
CA ILE A 251 0.18 6.68 12.97
C ILE A 251 -0.37 6.72 14.38
N ASP A 252 -1.65 7.06 14.52
CA ASP A 252 -2.33 7.06 15.81
C ASP A 252 -2.88 5.67 16.15
N GLN A 253 -2.64 5.25 17.39
CA GLN A 253 -3.15 3.99 17.95
C GLN A 253 -3.94 4.23 19.24
N SER A 254 -4.27 5.47 19.51
CA SER A 254 -4.81 5.90 20.78
C SER A 254 -6.34 5.78 20.88
N THR A 255 -6.84 6.05 22.10
CA THR A 255 -8.28 6.15 22.36
C THR A 255 -8.81 7.54 22.03
N ASN A 256 -8.02 8.59 22.27
CA ASN A 256 -8.47 9.98 22.19
C ASN A 256 -8.00 10.73 20.94
N GLY A 257 -7.14 10.10 20.12
CA GLY A 257 -6.63 10.65 18.88
C GLY A 257 -5.45 11.61 19.05
N THR A 258 -4.80 11.90 17.95
CA THR A 258 -3.66 12.82 17.82
C THR A 258 -4.06 14.00 16.95
N PHE A 259 -3.74 15.20 17.40
CA PHE A 259 -3.97 16.45 16.68
C PHE A 259 -2.65 16.97 16.15
N VAL A 260 -2.65 17.44 14.90
CA VAL A 260 -1.48 18.02 14.24
C VAL A 260 -1.84 19.41 13.77
N LEU A 261 -1.04 20.41 14.10
CA LEU A 261 -1.17 21.79 13.65
C LEU A 261 0.10 22.14 12.87
N GLY A 262 -0.02 22.31 11.56
CA GLY A 262 1.04 22.81 10.70
C GLY A 262 1.36 24.29 10.95
N LYS A 263 2.55 24.72 10.57
CA LYS A 263 2.95 26.14 10.66
C LYS A 263 2.09 27.06 9.79
N ASP A 264 1.54 26.53 8.70
CA ASP A 264 0.58 27.16 7.79
C ASP A 264 -0.82 27.37 8.40
N GLY A 265 -1.06 26.83 9.61
CA GLY A 265 -2.34 26.86 10.30
C GLY A 265 -3.29 25.73 9.92
N GLU A 266 -2.87 24.79 9.08
CA GLU A 266 -3.67 23.60 8.80
C GLU A 266 -3.76 22.71 10.05
N GLU A 267 -4.99 22.41 10.45
CA GLU A 267 -5.28 21.49 11.56
C GLU A 267 -5.73 20.12 11.02
N ALA A 268 -5.16 19.05 11.54
CA ALA A 268 -5.58 17.69 11.25
C ALA A 268 -5.82 16.90 12.54
N PHE A 269 -6.82 16.04 12.52
CA PHE A 269 -7.13 15.10 13.59
C PHE A 269 -7.06 13.67 13.07
N VAL A 270 -6.28 12.84 13.74
CA VAL A 270 -6.06 11.43 13.38
C VAL A 270 -6.43 10.55 14.57
N ARG A 271 -7.25 9.52 14.34
CA ARG A 271 -7.61 8.55 15.38
C ARG A 271 -7.69 7.15 14.78
N ARG A 272 -6.79 6.26 15.23
CA ARG A 272 -6.60 4.90 14.72
C ARG A 272 -6.43 4.87 13.20
N ASP A 273 -5.70 5.85 12.70
CA ASP A 273 -5.42 6.09 11.30
C ASP A 273 -4.01 6.70 11.17
N SER A 274 -3.58 7.00 9.96
CA SER A 274 -2.28 7.57 9.66
C SER A 274 -2.37 8.81 8.79
N MET A 275 -1.44 9.75 8.98
CA MET A 275 -1.27 10.91 8.14
C MET A 275 0.20 11.19 7.85
N GLN A 276 0.48 11.83 6.74
CA GLN A 276 1.81 12.35 6.46
C GLN A 276 2.03 13.66 7.20
N ILE A 277 3.18 13.80 7.90
CA ILE A 277 3.66 15.06 8.46
C ILE A 277 4.76 15.64 7.59
N ARG A 278 4.73 16.98 7.38
CA ARG A 278 5.67 17.71 6.53
C ARG A 278 6.00 19.06 7.18
N GLY A 279 7.13 19.63 6.77
CA GLY A 279 7.54 20.96 7.23
C GLY A 279 7.73 21.01 8.75
N GLU A 280 7.11 21.98 9.41
CA GLU A 280 7.20 22.17 10.85
C GLU A 280 5.82 22.41 11.47
N GLY A 281 5.65 22.05 12.74
CA GLY A 281 4.37 22.22 13.42
C GLY A 281 4.35 21.65 14.84
N LEU A 282 3.14 21.42 15.32
CA LEU A 282 2.84 20.97 16.68
C LEU A 282 2.00 19.68 16.65
N ILE A 283 2.27 18.77 17.58
CA ILE A 283 1.49 17.57 17.78
C ILE A 283 0.94 17.59 19.21
N GLY A 284 -0.39 17.46 19.33
CA GLY A 284 -1.12 17.32 20.59
C GLY A 284 -1.68 15.91 20.74
N LEU A 285 -1.40 15.26 21.87
CA LEU A 285 -1.88 13.91 22.13
C LEU A 285 -3.16 13.95 22.99
N GLY A 286 -4.27 13.49 22.43
CA GLY A 286 -5.57 13.44 23.08
C GLY A 286 -6.28 14.79 23.22
N LYS A 287 -5.65 15.89 22.83
CA LYS A 287 -6.20 17.26 22.79
C LYS A 287 -5.48 18.11 21.75
N ALA A 288 -6.15 19.14 21.25
CA ALA A 288 -5.55 20.09 20.31
C ALA A 288 -4.28 20.76 20.91
N PRO A 289 -3.21 20.95 20.12
CA PRO A 289 -2.00 21.57 20.59
C PRO A 289 -2.22 23.07 20.85
N ASP A 290 -1.73 23.54 22.01
CA ASP A 290 -1.64 24.96 22.33
C ASP A 290 -0.18 25.38 22.23
N SER A 291 0.12 26.36 21.38
CA SER A 291 1.49 26.85 21.13
C SER A 291 2.20 27.36 22.37
N ASN A 292 1.44 27.79 23.39
CA ASN A 292 1.95 28.28 24.66
C ASN A 292 2.09 27.19 25.73
N SER A 293 1.65 25.97 25.42
CA SER A 293 1.71 24.85 26.35
C SER A 293 3.07 24.15 26.30
N SER A 294 3.64 23.86 27.47
CA SER A 294 4.81 22.97 27.58
C SER A 294 4.50 21.50 27.32
N GLN A 295 3.22 21.13 27.15
CA GLN A 295 2.76 19.76 26.90
C GLN A 295 2.47 19.48 25.43
N VAL A 296 3.16 20.15 24.54
CA VAL A 296 3.04 19.99 23.08
C VAL A 296 4.34 19.46 22.50
N ILE A 297 4.26 18.55 21.56
CA ILE A 297 5.42 18.07 20.83
C ILE A 297 5.62 19.00 19.63
N ARG A 298 6.80 19.57 19.47
CA ARG A 298 7.20 20.33 18.29
C ARG A 298 7.88 19.40 17.29
N TYR A 299 7.52 19.50 16.03
CA TYR A 299 8.18 18.72 14.98
C TYR A 299 8.75 19.62 13.90
N VAL A 300 9.88 19.19 13.32
CA VAL A 300 10.54 19.82 12.17
C VAL A 300 11.06 18.73 11.26
N CYS A 301 10.59 18.74 10.00
CA CYS A 301 11.14 17.91 8.93
C CYS A 301 12.27 18.72 8.24
N ASP A 302 13.50 18.24 8.33
CA ASP A 302 14.62 18.81 7.57
C ASP A 302 14.55 18.22 6.14
N GLU A 303 14.35 19.06 5.12
CA GLU A 303 14.38 18.70 3.70
C GLU A 303 15.80 18.70 3.13
#